data_58aebe6e95f93f57161d32595f601acc
#
_entry.id   58aebe6e95f93f57161d32595f601acc
#
_cell.length_a   1.000
_cell.length_b   1.000
_cell.length_c   1.000
_cell.angle_alpha   90.00
_cell.angle_beta   90.00
_cell.angle_gamma   90.00
#
_symmetry.space_group_name_H-M   'P 1'
#
loop_
_entity.id
_entity.type
_entity.pdbx_description
1 polymer ?
#
loop_
_entity_poly.entity_id
_entity_poly.type
_entity_poly.pdbx_seq_one_letter_code
_entity_poly.pdbx_strand_id
1 'polypeptide(L)'
;MMKLIYADTFSIGAFHETFNASSLLMFSEIYPQIIYRAPRSSKQNVEILIGDFPPNVTYKPVFFLAGLGHWGNFLRYLSSAIWNIILVLYQKHDEVLYFNYNSLWATRIVNAIVKIRKTKVIITCHGELEYLQNNIKLNALAQAGLNLFANSRWNIADGLYFCVLGESILKNIPKVVAGKHLAKFISYEHSFIPHQMEERAKEDKKFRIGTVGTVREYKGLNQLLSIGNALKGNPNIVFYALGRVTCDPNLLLQANVQFIPGSEKDYVSKDILNQYIDSMDCLIFTYPVDKYKFTASGALFDAIDRENVILSLHNDYFDGIYERVNIGKQFSSLVEMIDFLRRNGWKELANIDFQHSKQILSYKSAAKALVMKLRHLKLL
;
A
#
# COMPACT_ATOMS: atom_id res chain seq x y z
N MET A 1 -16.55 -5.70 25.39
CA MET A 1 -15.57 -5.27 24.38
C MET A 1 -15.95 -5.86 23.05
N MET A 2 -15.86 -5.09 21.97
CA MET A 2 -16.22 -5.56 20.64
C MET A 2 -15.15 -6.51 20.08
N LYS A 3 -15.60 -7.48 19.29
CA LYS A 3 -14.75 -8.41 18.55
C LYS A 3 -14.55 -7.90 17.14
N LEU A 4 -13.34 -8.04 16.59
CA LEU A 4 -13.06 -7.71 15.21
C LEU A 4 -13.17 -8.95 14.31
N ILE A 5 -13.86 -8.82 13.20
CA ILE A 5 -13.72 -9.73 12.07
C ILE A 5 -12.85 -9.03 11.03
N TYR A 6 -11.60 -9.43 10.94
CA TYR A 6 -10.66 -8.96 9.92
C TYR A 6 -10.83 -9.84 8.68
N ALA A 7 -11.30 -9.26 7.59
CA ALA A 7 -11.62 -9.98 6.37
C ALA A 7 -10.73 -9.57 5.20
N ASP A 8 -9.90 -10.50 4.75
CA ASP A 8 -9.20 -10.47 3.48
C ASP A 8 -9.91 -11.39 2.50
N THR A 9 -10.80 -10.83 1.72
CA THR A 9 -11.61 -11.59 0.74
C THR A 9 -11.11 -11.41 -0.68
N PHE A 10 -9.91 -10.84 -0.87
CA PHE A 10 -9.42 -10.49 -2.20
C PHE A 10 -8.00 -10.96 -2.49
N SER A 11 -7.13 -11.07 -1.50
CA SER A 11 -5.71 -11.36 -1.72
C SER A 11 -5.48 -12.81 -2.12
N ILE A 12 -4.57 -13.01 -3.07
CA ILE A 12 -4.10 -14.30 -3.54
C ILE A 12 -2.59 -14.25 -3.64
N GLY A 13 -1.91 -15.28 -3.14
CA GLY A 13 -0.44 -15.31 -3.14
C GLY A 13 0.12 -14.09 -2.42
N ALA A 14 1.15 -13.49 -2.96
CA ALA A 14 1.85 -12.33 -2.38
C ALA A 14 1.11 -10.99 -2.50
N PHE A 15 -0.12 -10.97 -3.00
CA PHE A 15 -0.87 -9.73 -3.17
C PHE A 15 -1.27 -9.14 -1.81
N HIS A 16 -0.81 -7.93 -1.50
CA HIS A 16 -1.03 -7.21 -0.24
C HIS A 16 -0.54 -7.95 1.03
N GLU A 17 0.37 -8.91 0.91
CA GLU A 17 0.83 -9.73 2.06
C GLU A 17 1.40 -8.88 3.19
N THR A 18 2.31 -7.94 2.89
CA THR A 18 2.94 -7.05 3.88
C THR A 18 1.89 -6.16 4.56
N PHE A 19 0.95 -5.61 3.77
CA PHE A 19 -0.15 -4.82 4.32
C PHE A 19 -1.06 -5.66 5.23
N ASN A 20 -1.45 -6.85 4.80
CA ASN A 20 -2.31 -7.74 5.60
C ASN A 20 -1.65 -8.14 6.90
N ALA A 21 -0.38 -8.46 6.87
CA ALA A 21 0.41 -8.85 8.02
C ALA A 21 0.55 -7.68 9.02
N SER A 22 1.00 -6.50 8.55
CA SER A 22 1.18 -5.33 9.42
C SER A 22 -0.13 -4.80 9.99
N SER A 23 -1.21 -4.75 9.20
CA SER A 23 -2.52 -4.30 9.68
C SER A 23 -3.18 -5.31 10.63
N LEU A 24 -2.99 -6.62 10.42
CA LEU A 24 -3.47 -7.63 11.37
C LEU A 24 -2.76 -7.49 12.73
N LEU A 25 -1.44 -7.28 12.74
CA LEU A 25 -0.69 -6.98 13.95
C LEU A 25 -1.16 -5.67 14.61
N MET A 26 -1.37 -4.63 13.82
CA MET A 26 -1.91 -3.35 14.32
C MET A 26 -3.26 -3.54 15.03
N PHE A 27 -4.18 -4.27 14.41
CA PHE A 27 -5.48 -4.52 15.02
C PHE A 27 -5.41 -5.47 16.23
N SER A 28 -4.42 -6.37 16.30
CA SER A 28 -4.23 -7.24 17.47
C SER A 28 -3.82 -6.48 18.73
N GLU A 29 -3.20 -5.31 18.57
CA GLU A 29 -2.93 -4.38 19.69
C GLU A 29 -4.19 -3.64 20.16
N ILE A 30 -5.26 -3.63 19.36
CA ILE A 30 -6.46 -2.81 19.61
C ILE A 30 -7.63 -3.66 20.12
N TYR A 31 -7.88 -4.81 19.49
CA TYR A 31 -9.04 -5.65 19.77
C TYR A 31 -8.66 -6.89 20.59
N PRO A 32 -9.40 -7.19 21.67
CA PRO A 32 -9.10 -8.34 22.52
C PRO A 32 -9.37 -9.69 21.84
N GLN A 33 -10.14 -9.70 20.77
CA GLN A 33 -10.45 -10.89 19.99
C GLN A 33 -10.61 -10.55 18.52
N ILE A 34 -9.88 -11.26 17.65
CA ILE A 34 -9.93 -11.11 16.21
C ILE A 34 -10.24 -12.46 15.56
N ILE A 35 -11.19 -12.46 14.62
CA ILE A 35 -11.34 -13.55 13.67
C ILE A 35 -10.74 -13.10 12.34
N TYR A 36 -9.62 -13.70 11.97
CA TYR A 36 -8.99 -13.49 10.67
C TYR A 36 -9.62 -14.39 9.61
N ARG A 37 -10.31 -13.78 8.64
CA ARG A 37 -10.98 -14.42 7.51
C ARG A 37 -10.19 -14.19 6.24
N ALA A 38 -9.53 -15.21 5.69
CA ALA A 38 -8.72 -15.09 4.48
C ALA A 38 -8.63 -16.42 3.70
N PRO A 39 -8.28 -16.38 2.40
CA PRO A 39 -7.85 -17.56 1.66
C PRO A 39 -6.62 -18.21 2.32
N ARG A 40 -6.49 -19.53 2.15
CA ARG A 40 -5.34 -20.26 2.73
C ARG A 40 -3.98 -19.71 2.27
N SER A 41 -3.86 -19.37 0.99
CA SER A 41 -2.61 -18.79 0.45
C SER A 41 -2.27 -17.45 1.06
N SER A 42 -3.25 -16.56 1.25
CA SER A 42 -3.02 -15.29 1.94
C SER A 42 -2.62 -15.50 3.41
N LYS A 43 -3.29 -16.43 4.11
CA LYS A 43 -2.95 -16.81 5.48
C LYS A 43 -1.50 -17.29 5.60
N GLN A 44 -1.05 -18.17 4.71
CA GLN A 44 0.32 -18.70 4.71
C GLN A 44 1.35 -17.58 4.52
N ASN A 45 1.13 -16.67 3.59
CA ASN A 45 2.05 -15.55 3.36
C ASN A 45 2.10 -14.59 4.56
N VAL A 46 0.96 -14.31 5.17
CA VAL A 46 0.93 -13.50 6.40
C VAL A 46 1.71 -14.19 7.52
N GLU A 47 1.53 -15.50 7.71
CA GLU A 47 2.22 -16.29 8.72
C GLU A 47 3.74 -16.34 8.52
N ILE A 48 4.20 -16.45 7.26
CA ILE A 48 5.63 -16.34 6.94
C ILE A 48 6.22 -15.00 7.39
N LEU A 49 5.45 -13.92 7.23
CA LEU A 49 5.92 -12.57 7.56
C LEU A 49 5.89 -12.25 9.07
N ILE A 50 4.92 -12.77 9.81
CA ILE A 50 4.75 -12.43 11.24
C ILE A 50 5.25 -13.52 12.19
N GLY A 51 5.59 -14.69 11.69
CA GLY A 51 5.75 -15.90 12.50
C GLY A 51 4.38 -16.42 12.98
N ASP A 52 4.26 -16.66 14.27
CA ASP A 52 3.00 -17.09 14.87
C ASP A 52 1.98 -15.95 14.96
N PHE A 53 0.71 -16.29 14.77
CA PHE A 53 -0.37 -15.31 14.99
C PHE A 53 -0.44 -14.89 16.47
N PRO A 54 -0.74 -13.62 16.75
CA PRO A 54 -1.01 -13.16 18.10
C PRO A 54 -2.09 -14.04 18.78
N PRO A 55 -1.99 -14.29 20.10
CA PRO A 55 -2.87 -15.23 20.81
C PRO A 55 -4.37 -14.85 20.77
N ASN A 56 -4.68 -13.59 20.50
CA ASN A 56 -6.03 -13.07 20.34
C ASN A 56 -6.57 -13.20 18.91
N VAL A 57 -5.80 -13.77 17.97
CA VAL A 57 -6.19 -13.95 16.56
C VAL A 57 -6.56 -15.42 16.31
N THR A 58 -7.77 -15.65 15.81
CA THR A 58 -8.24 -16.97 15.37
C THR A 58 -8.48 -16.97 13.88
N TYR A 59 -7.80 -17.83 13.13
CA TYR A 59 -8.00 -17.96 11.69
C TYR A 59 -9.26 -18.76 11.33
N LYS A 60 -10.00 -18.28 10.32
CA LYS A 60 -11.09 -19.02 9.68
C LYS A 60 -11.00 -18.88 8.16
N PRO A 61 -10.97 -19.97 7.40
CA PRO A 61 -10.79 -19.91 5.96
C PRO A 61 -11.97 -19.24 5.25
N VAL A 62 -11.65 -18.61 4.13
CA VAL A 62 -12.59 -18.13 3.10
C VAL A 62 -12.32 -18.95 1.85
N PHE A 63 -13.37 -19.55 1.29
CA PHE A 63 -13.27 -20.20 0.00
C PHE A 63 -13.29 -19.17 -1.12
N PHE A 64 -12.34 -19.29 -2.05
CA PHE A 64 -12.11 -18.27 -3.05
C PHE A 64 -11.96 -18.88 -4.45
N LEU A 65 -12.74 -18.37 -5.38
CA LEU A 65 -12.61 -18.73 -6.79
C LEU A 65 -11.67 -17.72 -7.45
N ALA A 66 -10.55 -18.21 -7.92
CA ALA A 66 -9.58 -17.42 -8.65
C ALA A 66 -8.89 -18.28 -9.70
N GLY A 67 -8.45 -17.65 -10.77
CA GLY A 67 -7.68 -18.25 -11.84
C GLY A 67 -6.74 -17.23 -12.47
N LEU A 68 -6.01 -17.65 -13.49
CA LEU A 68 -5.13 -16.81 -14.28
C LEU A 68 -5.92 -16.07 -15.39
N GLY A 69 -5.41 -14.91 -15.80
CA GLY A 69 -5.97 -14.12 -16.89
C GLY A 69 -7.25 -13.34 -16.54
N HIS A 70 -7.94 -12.86 -17.56
CA HIS A 70 -9.12 -12.00 -17.40
C HIS A 70 -10.29 -12.68 -16.66
N TRP A 71 -10.56 -13.94 -16.97
CA TRP A 71 -11.61 -14.73 -16.31
C TRP A 71 -11.28 -15.00 -14.84
N GLY A 72 -10.02 -15.30 -14.54
CA GLY A 72 -9.57 -15.48 -13.16
C GLY A 72 -9.72 -14.23 -12.33
N ASN A 73 -9.38 -13.06 -12.89
CA ASN A 73 -9.59 -11.78 -12.25
C ASN A 73 -11.08 -11.48 -12.04
N PHE A 74 -11.93 -11.74 -13.03
CA PHE A 74 -13.38 -11.57 -12.89
C PHE A 74 -13.93 -12.42 -11.73
N LEU A 75 -13.60 -13.72 -11.69
CA LEU A 75 -14.01 -14.62 -10.62
C LEU A 75 -13.51 -14.16 -9.25
N ARG A 76 -12.32 -13.61 -9.19
CA ARG A 76 -11.73 -13.02 -7.98
C ARG A 76 -12.56 -11.84 -7.47
N TYR A 77 -12.89 -10.88 -8.33
CA TYR A 77 -13.74 -9.74 -7.96
C TYR A 77 -15.13 -10.16 -7.53
N LEU A 78 -15.71 -11.12 -8.25
CA LEU A 78 -17.04 -11.66 -7.93
C LEU A 78 -17.04 -12.41 -6.60
N SER A 79 -16.08 -13.31 -6.37
CA SER A 79 -15.93 -14.03 -5.09
C SER A 79 -15.74 -13.07 -3.91
N SER A 80 -14.89 -12.07 -4.07
CA SER A 80 -14.68 -11.04 -3.06
C SER A 80 -15.97 -10.28 -2.75
N ALA A 81 -16.71 -9.87 -3.79
CA ALA A 81 -17.99 -9.17 -3.61
C ALA A 81 -19.01 -10.01 -2.87
N ILE A 82 -19.15 -11.30 -3.25
CA ILE A 82 -20.06 -12.24 -2.60
C ILE A 82 -19.69 -12.43 -1.13
N TRP A 83 -18.42 -12.69 -0.82
CA TRP A 83 -17.97 -12.84 0.57
C TRP A 83 -18.18 -11.59 1.41
N ASN A 84 -17.92 -10.41 0.86
CA ASN A 84 -18.16 -9.15 1.59
C ASN A 84 -19.65 -8.99 1.93
N ILE A 85 -20.54 -9.31 1.01
CA ILE A 85 -21.98 -9.28 1.23
C ILE A 85 -22.39 -10.31 2.31
N ILE A 86 -21.91 -11.56 2.20
CA ILE A 86 -22.20 -12.64 3.18
C ILE A 86 -21.73 -12.23 4.57
N LEU A 87 -20.50 -11.74 4.72
CA LEU A 87 -19.96 -11.38 6.02
C LEU A 87 -20.76 -10.25 6.67
N VAL A 88 -21.22 -9.25 5.93
CA VAL A 88 -22.08 -8.19 6.48
C VAL A 88 -23.49 -8.70 6.80
N LEU A 89 -24.03 -9.61 6.00
CA LEU A 89 -25.34 -10.23 6.29
C LEU A 89 -25.35 -11.06 7.59
N TYR A 90 -24.25 -11.75 7.89
CA TYR A 90 -24.17 -12.62 9.08
C TYR A 90 -23.42 -11.98 10.26
N GLN A 91 -23.00 -10.72 10.12
CA GLN A 91 -22.33 -9.98 11.19
C GLN A 91 -23.22 -9.86 12.43
N LYS A 92 -22.68 -10.10 13.63
CA LYS A 92 -23.35 -9.88 14.90
C LYS A 92 -23.22 -8.43 15.36
N HIS A 93 -24.13 -7.99 16.26
CA HIS A 93 -24.12 -6.59 16.73
C HIS A 93 -22.93 -6.23 17.64
N ASP A 94 -22.32 -7.23 18.30
CA ASP A 94 -21.12 -7.09 19.12
C ASP A 94 -19.82 -7.17 18.33
N GLU A 95 -19.90 -7.30 17.00
CA GLU A 95 -18.77 -7.41 16.10
C GLU A 95 -18.57 -6.12 15.31
N VAL A 96 -17.29 -5.78 15.04
CA VAL A 96 -16.88 -4.84 14.01
C VAL A 96 -16.28 -5.64 12.86
N LEU A 97 -16.74 -5.38 11.64
CA LEU A 97 -16.22 -6.04 10.45
C LEU A 97 -15.27 -5.07 9.74
N TYR A 98 -14.04 -5.50 9.56
CA TYR A 98 -13.03 -4.76 8.82
C TYR A 98 -12.71 -5.50 7.53
N PHE A 99 -12.91 -4.83 6.40
CA PHE A 99 -12.45 -5.29 5.09
C PHE A 99 -11.11 -4.62 4.75
N ASN A 100 -10.05 -5.42 4.64
CA ASN A 100 -8.77 -4.95 4.13
C ASN A 100 -8.86 -4.52 2.66
N TYR A 101 -9.81 -5.10 1.91
CA TYR A 101 -10.20 -4.72 0.55
C TYR A 101 -11.69 -4.96 0.36
N ASN A 102 -12.34 -4.07 -0.37
CA ASN A 102 -13.72 -4.26 -0.79
C ASN A 102 -13.88 -4.03 -2.28
N SER A 103 -14.43 -5.03 -2.96
CA SER A 103 -14.80 -4.87 -4.36
C SER A 103 -15.82 -3.74 -4.51
N LEU A 104 -15.54 -2.78 -5.39
CA LEU A 104 -16.48 -1.69 -5.71
C LEU A 104 -17.87 -2.22 -6.14
N TRP A 105 -17.94 -3.44 -6.65
CA TRP A 105 -19.21 -4.09 -7.02
C TRP A 105 -20.10 -4.36 -5.82
N ALA A 106 -19.53 -4.62 -4.64
CA ALA A 106 -20.27 -4.87 -3.41
C ALA A 106 -20.62 -3.59 -2.64
N THR A 107 -19.93 -2.47 -2.87
CA THR A 107 -19.97 -1.28 -2.00
C THR A 107 -21.39 -0.77 -1.73
N ARG A 108 -22.25 -0.68 -2.76
CA ARG A 108 -23.63 -0.20 -2.60
C ARG A 108 -24.51 -1.20 -1.85
N ILE A 109 -24.31 -2.49 -2.10
CA ILE A 109 -25.05 -3.58 -1.44
C ILE A 109 -24.65 -3.62 0.02
N VAL A 110 -23.35 -3.58 0.32
CA VAL A 110 -22.83 -3.50 1.69
C VAL A 110 -23.40 -2.28 2.40
N ASN A 111 -23.41 -1.11 1.77
CA ASN A 111 -24.02 0.10 2.36
C ASN A 111 -25.51 -0.10 2.70
N ALA A 112 -26.28 -0.71 1.81
CA ALA A 112 -27.71 -0.97 2.05
C ALA A 112 -27.91 -1.95 3.21
N ILE A 113 -27.14 -3.03 3.28
CA ILE A 113 -27.22 -4.01 4.36
C ILE A 113 -26.84 -3.38 5.71
N VAL A 114 -25.74 -2.62 5.77
CA VAL A 114 -25.30 -1.90 6.98
C VAL A 114 -26.40 -0.96 7.47
N LYS A 115 -27.07 -0.23 6.55
CA LYS A 115 -28.17 0.68 6.89
C LYS A 115 -29.34 -0.06 7.52
N ILE A 116 -29.73 -1.22 6.97
CA ILE A 116 -30.86 -2.02 7.47
C ILE A 116 -30.49 -2.70 8.79
N ARG A 117 -29.33 -3.34 8.85
CA ARG A 117 -28.91 -4.13 10.01
C ARG A 117 -28.30 -3.32 11.15
N LYS A 118 -27.97 -2.05 10.89
CA LYS A 118 -27.29 -1.13 11.84
C LYS A 118 -25.99 -1.73 12.41
N THR A 119 -25.24 -2.47 11.57
CA THR A 119 -23.97 -3.08 11.92
C THR A 119 -22.82 -2.11 11.70
N LYS A 120 -21.59 -2.46 12.12
CA LYS A 120 -20.40 -1.60 12.09
C LYS A 120 -19.37 -2.19 11.14
N VAL A 121 -19.09 -1.49 10.06
CA VAL A 121 -18.17 -1.94 9.01
C VAL A 121 -17.15 -0.86 8.71
N ILE A 122 -15.88 -1.25 8.60
CA ILE A 122 -14.76 -0.43 8.15
C ILE A 122 -14.23 -1.03 6.85
N ILE A 123 -14.00 -0.21 5.85
CA ILE A 123 -13.47 -0.61 4.54
C ILE A 123 -12.19 0.18 4.26
N THR A 124 -11.09 -0.50 3.96
CA THR A 124 -9.87 0.17 3.52
C THR A 124 -9.91 0.48 2.03
N CYS A 125 -9.60 1.72 1.70
CA CYS A 125 -9.44 2.21 0.34
C CYS A 125 -7.95 2.19 -0.04
N HIS A 126 -7.58 1.39 -1.04
CA HIS A 126 -6.18 1.23 -1.48
C HIS A 126 -5.77 2.12 -2.64
N GLY A 127 -6.70 2.81 -3.28
CA GLY A 127 -6.44 3.62 -4.46
C GLY A 127 -7.66 3.76 -5.36
N GLU A 128 -8.81 3.22 -4.97
CA GLU A 128 -10.06 3.30 -5.73
C GLU A 128 -10.50 4.76 -5.96
N LEU A 129 -10.13 5.65 -5.06
CA LEU A 129 -10.44 7.07 -5.15
C LEU A 129 -9.64 7.80 -6.25
N GLU A 130 -8.52 7.22 -6.72
CA GLU A 130 -7.80 7.71 -7.90
C GLU A 130 -8.66 7.66 -9.16
N TYR A 131 -9.61 6.71 -9.25
CA TYR A 131 -10.55 6.65 -10.38
C TYR A 131 -11.46 7.87 -10.44
N LEU A 132 -11.86 8.44 -9.28
CA LEU A 132 -12.61 9.67 -9.20
C LEU A 132 -11.77 10.88 -9.63
N GLN A 133 -10.54 10.98 -9.14
CA GLN A 133 -9.59 12.04 -9.47
C GLN A 133 -9.28 12.08 -10.98
N ASN A 134 -9.07 10.92 -11.58
CA ASN A 134 -8.65 10.80 -12.97
C ASN A 134 -9.82 10.62 -13.95
N ASN A 135 -11.07 10.69 -13.49
CA ASN A 135 -12.28 10.50 -14.29
C ASN A 135 -12.28 9.19 -15.12
N ILE A 136 -11.70 8.13 -14.56
CA ILE A 136 -11.61 6.85 -15.25
C ILE A 136 -12.97 6.16 -15.21
N LYS A 137 -13.52 5.86 -16.39
CA LYS A 137 -14.78 5.12 -16.51
C LYS A 137 -14.56 3.64 -16.18
N LEU A 138 -15.36 3.14 -15.27
CA LEU A 138 -15.39 1.73 -14.88
C LEU A 138 -16.65 1.05 -15.45
N ASN A 139 -16.74 -0.27 -15.29
CA ASN A 139 -18.00 -0.97 -15.58
C ASN A 139 -19.13 -0.45 -14.65
N ALA A 140 -20.38 -0.66 -15.05
CA ALA A 140 -21.55 -0.07 -14.38
C ALA A 140 -21.63 -0.37 -12.87
N LEU A 141 -21.26 -1.58 -12.44
CA LEU A 141 -21.29 -1.97 -11.02
C LEU A 141 -20.22 -1.26 -10.21
N ALA A 142 -18.99 -1.23 -10.71
CA ALA A 142 -17.89 -0.52 -10.05
C ALA A 142 -18.13 0.99 -10.03
N GLN A 143 -18.64 1.55 -11.13
CA GLN A 143 -19.02 2.97 -11.20
C GLN A 143 -20.12 3.31 -10.21
N ALA A 144 -21.11 2.42 -10.02
CA ALA A 144 -22.15 2.60 -9.02
C ALA A 144 -21.57 2.62 -7.58
N GLY A 145 -20.54 1.80 -7.32
CA GLY A 145 -19.79 1.81 -6.04
C GLY A 145 -19.07 3.13 -5.82
N LEU A 146 -18.34 3.63 -6.82
CA LEU A 146 -17.64 4.93 -6.76
C LEU A 146 -18.60 6.11 -6.59
N ASN A 147 -19.74 6.07 -7.24
CA ASN A 147 -20.76 7.14 -7.15
C ASN A 147 -21.32 7.28 -5.72
N LEU A 148 -21.21 6.26 -4.87
CA LEU A 148 -21.55 6.38 -3.45
C LEU A 148 -20.70 7.44 -2.76
N PHE A 149 -19.45 7.60 -3.14
CA PHE A 149 -18.53 8.58 -2.54
C PHE A 149 -18.76 9.99 -3.09
N ALA A 150 -18.81 10.11 -4.42
CA ALA A 150 -18.80 11.39 -5.11
C ALA A 150 -20.18 12.08 -5.14
N ASN A 151 -21.28 11.31 -5.11
CA ASN A 151 -22.59 11.87 -5.34
C ASN A 151 -23.36 12.13 -4.04
N SER A 152 -23.69 13.41 -3.80
CA SER A 152 -24.44 13.83 -2.61
C SER A 152 -25.91 13.33 -2.56
N ARG A 153 -26.45 12.74 -3.64
CA ARG A 153 -27.79 12.12 -3.61
C ARG A 153 -27.83 10.82 -2.82
N TRP A 154 -26.69 10.14 -2.65
CA TRP A 154 -26.59 8.91 -1.89
C TRP A 154 -26.20 9.18 -0.44
N ASN A 155 -26.66 8.35 0.49
CA ASN A 155 -26.26 8.42 1.89
C ASN A 155 -25.43 7.20 2.24
N ILE A 156 -24.27 7.43 2.86
CA ILE A 156 -23.48 6.38 3.50
C ILE A 156 -24.13 6.05 4.84
N ALA A 157 -24.31 4.76 5.11
CA ALA A 157 -24.93 4.26 6.36
C ALA A 157 -24.12 4.69 7.58
N ASP A 158 -24.80 4.92 8.72
CA ASP A 158 -24.15 5.44 9.93
C ASP A 158 -23.05 4.50 10.46
N GLY A 159 -23.24 3.20 10.34
CA GLY A 159 -22.24 2.20 10.73
C GLY A 159 -21.16 1.89 9.71
N LEU A 160 -21.16 2.53 8.54
CA LEU A 160 -20.18 2.29 7.47
C LEU A 160 -19.13 3.40 7.43
N TYR A 161 -17.86 3.00 7.56
CA TYR A 161 -16.71 3.88 7.53
C TYR A 161 -15.69 3.43 6.50
N PHE A 162 -14.93 4.38 5.98
CA PHE A 162 -13.86 4.15 5.01
C PHE A 162 -12.54 4.58 5.61
N CYS A 163 -11.52 3.74 5.45
CA CYS A 163 -10.19 4.01 5.95
C CYS A 163 -9.23 4.25 4.81
N VAL A 164 -8.47 5.33 4.87
CA VAL A 164 -7.38 5.64 3.93
C VAL A 164 -6.03 5.50 4.62
N LEU A 165 -4.98 5.22 3.85
CA LEU A 165 -3.68 4.83 4.36
C LEU A 165 -2.72 6.02 4.44
N GLY A 166 -3.07 7.00 5.24
CA GLY A 166 -2.26 8.18 5.53
C GLY A 166 -3.06 9.46 5.72
N GLU A 167 -2.57 10.36 6.56
CA GLU A 167 -3.18 11.67 6.81
C GLU A 167 -3.15 12.57 5.56
N SER A 168 -2.10 12.49 4.74
CA SER A 168 -2.01 13.22 3.49
C SER A 168 -3.10 12.81 2.51
N ILE A 169 -3.43 11.51 2.45
CA ILE A 169 -4.55 11.01 1.65
C ILE A 169 -5.87 11.54 2.21
N LEU A 170 -6.05 11.52 3.55
CA LEU A 170 -7.27 12.04 4.19
C LEU A 170 -7.47 13.53 3.88
N LYS A 171 -6.42 14.33 3.88
CA LYS A 171 -6.46 15.76 3.50
C LYS A 171 -6.93 15.97 2.04
N ASN A 172 -6.72 14.98 1.16
CA ASN A 172 -7.15 15.03 -0.24
C ASN A 172 -8.61 14.59 -0.46
N ILE A 173 -9.21 13.83 0.46
CA ILE A 173 -10.56 13.30 0.34
C ILE A 173 -11.62 14.34 -0.08
N PRO A 174 -11.63 15.58 0.46
CA PRO A 174 -12.59 16.61 0.05
C PRO A 174 -12.56 16.99 -1.43
N LYS A 175 -11.47 16.65 -2.14
CA LYS A 175 -11.34 16.95 -3.58
C LYS A 175 -12.22 16.04 -4.46
N VAL A 176 -12.60 14.85 -3.97
CA VAL A 176 -13.30 13.82 -4.77
C VAL A 176 -14.52 13.24 -4.09
N VAL A 177 -14.71 13.45 -2.80
CA VAL A 177 -15.82 12.92 -1.99
C VAL A 177 -16.79 14.04 -1.65
N ALA A 178 -18.08 13.74 -1.73
CA ALA A 178 -19.12 14.72 -1.37
C ALA A 178 -19.02 15.14 0.11
N GLY A 179 -19.12 16.45 0.39
CA GLY A 179 -18.87 17.03 1.71
C GLY A 179 -19.59 16.35 2.87
N LYS A 180 -20.86 15.92 2.68
CA LYS A 180 -21.64 15.21 3.71
C LYS A 180 -21.07 13.82 4.10
N HIS A 181 -20.16 13.27 3.28
CA HIS A 181 -19.57 11.95 3.50
C HIS A 181 -18.20 12.02 4.19
N LEU A 182 -17.62 13.21 4.33
CA LEU A 182 -16.26 13.37 4.85
C LEU A 182 -16.09 12.78 6.27
N ALA A 183 -17.10 12.91 7.12
CA ALA A 183 -17.09 12.33 8.47
C ALA A 183 -17.08 10.77 8.49
N LYS A 184 -17.29 10.12 7.33
CA LYS A 184 -17.22 8.66 7.19
C LYS A 184 -15.81 8.16 6.84
N PHE A 185 -14.86 9.08 6.59
CA PHE A 185 -13.49 8.74 6.27
C PHE A 185 -12.58 8.95 7.47
N ILE A 186 -11.78 7.95 7.76
CA ILE A 186 -10.71 7.98 8.76
C ILE A 186 -9.40 7.58 8.10
N SER A 187 -8.28 7.84 8.76
CA SER A 187 -6.96 7.41 8.29
C SER A 187 -6.21 6.66 9.39
N TYR A 188 -5.37 5.76 8.97
CA TYR A 188 -4.19 5.32 9.69
C TYR A 188 -3.02 5.21 8.72
N GLU A 189 -1.79 5.29 9.22
CA GLU A 189 -0.63 5.16 8.35
C GLU A 189 -0.45 3.70 7.93
N HIS A 190 -0.16 3.51 6.64
CA HIS A 190 0.39 2.23 6.21
C HIS A 190 1.61 1.93 7.08
N SER A 191 1.74 0.73 7.58
CA SER A 191 2.81 0.32 8.47
C SER A 191 3.54 -0.89 7.92
N PHE A 192 4.65 -1.26 8.54
CA PHE A 192 5.45 -2.42 8.18
C PHE A 192 5.70 -3.31 9.39
N ILE A 193 6.17 -4.51 9.13
CA ILE A 193 6.66 -5.44 10.14
C ILE A 193 8.17 -5.26 10.18
N PRO A 194 8.77 -4.93 11.33
CA PRO A 194 10.21 -4.75 11.43
C PRO A 194 10.96 -6.01 10.98
N HIS A 195 11.88 -5.84 10.05
CA HIS A 195 12.74 -6.89 9.56
C HIS A 195 14.07 -6.86 10.29
N GLN A 196 14.64 -8.03 10.66
CA GLN A 196 16.00 -8.10 11.17
C GLN A 196 16.96 -7.99 9.99
N MET A 197 17.73 -6.90 9.98
CA MET A 197 18.71 -6.66 8.92
C MET A 197 19.91 -7.60 9.12
N GLU A 198 20.24 -8.35 8.07
CA GLU A 198 21.55 -8.99 7.98
C GLU A 198 22.61 -7.96 7.57
N GLU A 199 23.83 -8.08 8.08
CA GLU A 199 24.94 -7.19 7.69
C GLU A 199 25.14 -7.27 6.16
N ARG A 200 25.09 -6.11 5.53
CA ARG A 200 25.30 -6.01 4.08
C ARG A 200 26.77 -6.09 3.74
N ALA A 201 27.23 -7.25 3.32
CA ALA A 201 28.54 -7.37 2.69
C ALA A 201 28.51 -6.71 1.29
N LYS A 202 29.17 -5.58 1.12
CA LYS A 202 29.34 -4.95 -0.20
C LYS A 202 30.65 -5.41 -0.81
N GLU A 203 30.55 -6.15 -1.91
CA GLU A 203 31.72 -6.62 -2.67
C GLU A 203 32.39 -5.53 -3.50
N ASP A 204 31.68 -4.47 -3.84
CA ASP A 204 32.20 -3.36 -4.63
C ASP A 204 31.93 -1.97 -4.00
N LYS A 205 32.69 -0.96 -4.44
CA LYS A 205 32.57 0.44 -3.97
C LYS A 205 31.54 1.26 -4.74
N LYS A 206 30.71 0.62 -5.58
CA LYS A 206 29.72 1.34 -6.39
C LYS A 206 28.50 1.69 -5.56
N PHE A 207 27.98 2.90 -5.81
CA PHE A 207 26.72 3.34 -5.23
C PHE A 207 25.55 2.77 -6.02
N ARG A 208 24.75 1.95 -5.40
CA ARG A 208 23.62 1.24 -6.02
C ARG A 208 22.32 1.97 -5.76
N ILE A 209 21.67 2.39 -6.82
CA ILE A 209 20.40 3.08 -6.79
C ILE A 209 19.33 2.13 -7.34
N GLY A 210 18.20 2.02 -6.67
CA GLY A 210 17.06 1.22 -7.13
C GLY A 210 15.77 2.02 -7.21
N THR A 211 14.84 1.56 -8.05
CA THR A 211 13.43 1.91 -7.96
C THR A 211 12.61 0.64 -7.79
N VAL A 212 11.66 0.62 -6.84
CA VAL A 212 10.90 -0.59 -6.47
C VAL A 212 9.48 -0.55 -7.00
N GLY A 213 9.04 -1.67 -7.56
CA GLY A 213 7.68 -1.90 -8.03
C GLY A 213 7.60 -2.12 -9.53
N THR A 214 6.37 -2.25 -10.05
CA THR A 214 6.16 -2.46 -11.49
C THR A 214 6.61 -1.25 -12.30
N VAL A 215 7.50 -1.46 -13.26
CA VAL A 215 8.05 -0.43 -14.15
C VAL A 215 7.06 -0.15 -15.27
N ARG A 216 6.44 1.04 -15.24
CA ARG A 216 5.44 1.48 -16.24
C ARG A 216 5.25 3.00 -16.21
N GLU A 217 4.63 3.54 -17.25
CA GLU A 217 4.50 4.98 -17.46
C GLU A 217 3.92 5.74 -16.27
N TYR A 218 2.79 5.31 -15.74
CA TYR A 218 2.13 6.03 -14.65
C TYR A 218 2.90 5.97 -13.30
N LYS A 219 3.95 5.13 -13.21
CA LYS A 219 4.87 5.06 -12.07
C LYS A 219 6.19 5.79 -12.31
N GLY A 220 6.27 6.59 -13.36
CA GLY A 220 7.45 7.41 -13.63
C GLY A 220 8.51 6.75 -14.50
N LEU A 221 8.13 5.86 -15.43
CA LEU A 221 9.08 5.25 -16.38
C LEU A 221 9.92 6.30 -17.11
N ASN A 222 9.31 7.37 -17.63
CA ASN A 222 10.03 8.41 -18.36
C ASN A 222 11.07 9.12 -17.48
N GLN A 223 10.74 9.37 -16.21
CA GLN A 223 11.66 9.93 -15.23
C GLN A 223 12.82 8.96 -14.95
N LEU A 224 12.52 7.67 -14.80
CA LEU A 224 13.51 6.61 -14.62
C LEU A 224 14.52 6.57 -15.79
N LEU A 225 14.02 6.56 -17.02
CA LEU A 225 14.86 6.58 -18.22
C LEU A 225 15.72 7.86 -18.29
N SER A 226 15.14 9.01 -17.93
CA SER A 226 15.87 10.29 -17.90
C SER A 226 17.02 10.27 -16.88
N ILE A 227 16.79 9.73 -15.67
CA ILE A 227 17.85 9.57 -14.65
C ILE A 227 18.93 8.62 -15.17
N GLY A 228 18.54 7.45 -15.68
CA GLY A 228 19.47 6.46 -16.19
C GLY A 228 20.39 7.03 -17.28
N ASN A 229 19.81 7.73 -18.28
CA ASN A 229 20.57 8.41 -19.34
C ASN A 229 21.50 9.49 -18.77
N ALA A 230 21.04 10.25 -17.79
CA ALA A 230 21.83 11.33 -17.19
C ALA A 230 23.02 10.83 -16.36
N LEU A 231 22.92 9.62 -15.82
CA LEU A 231 23.98 8.95 -15.05
C LEU A 231 24.86 8.03 -15.90
N LYS A 232 24.53 7.87 -17.18
CA LYS A 232 25.31 7.04 -18.12
C LYS A 232 26.74 7.53 -18.20
N GLY A 233 27.69 6.59 -18.03
CA GLY A 233 29.14 6.90 -18.01
C GLY A 233 29.69 7.24 -16.62
N ASN A 234 28.89 7.34 -15.58
CA ASN A 234 29.41 7.42 -14.21
C ASN A 234 29.79 6.02 -13.70
N PRO A 235 31.10 5.68 -13.56
CA PRO A 235 31.54 4.35 -13.19
C PRO A 235 31.20 3.99 -11.72
N ASN A 236 30.88 5.00 -10.90
CA ASN A 236 30.64 4.84 -9.47
C ASN A 236 29.17 4.55 -9.15
N ILE A 237 28.27 4.60 -10.14
CA ILE A 237 26.84 4.40 -9.94
C ILE A 237 26.34 3.21 -10.74
N VAL A 238 25.50 2.38 -10.14
CA VAL A 238 24.71 1.36 -10.83
C VAL A 238 23.24 1.61 -10.52
N PHE A 239 22.38 1.62 -11.55
CA PHE A 239 20.98 1.92 -11.40
C PHE A 239 20.11 0.71 -11.78
N TYR A 240 19.17 0.36 -10.89
CA TYR A 240 18.31 -0.82 -11.00
C TYR A 240 16.82 -0.48 -11.01
N ALA A 241 16.08 -1.19 -11.86
CA ALA A 241 14.63 -1.31 -11.78
C ALA A 241 14.28 -2.63 -11.06
N LEU A 242 13.73 -2.54 -9.84
CA LEU A 242 13.44 -3.67 -8.96
C LEU A 242 11.95 -3.97 -8.98
N GLY A 243 11.57 -5.02 -9.67
CA GLY A 243 10.20 -5.49 -9.81
C GLY A 243 9.84 -5.81 -11.25
N ARG A 244 8.57 -6.06 -11.52
CA ARG A 244 8.13 -6.48 -12.84
C ARG A 244 8.32 -5.37 -13.88
N VAL A 245 9.04 -5.69 -14.96
CA VAL A 245 9.21 -4.81 -16.12
C VAL A 245 8.07 -5.06 -17.12
N THR A 246 7.27 -4.02 -17.40
CA THR A 246 6.12 -4.11 -18.33
C THR A 246 6.28 -3.25 -19.57
N CYS A 247 7.42 -2.56 -19.70
CA CYS A 247 7.85 -1.88 -20.92
C CYS A 247 8.83 -2.75 -21.71
N ASP A 248 9.25 -2.29 -22.89
CA ASP A 248 10.36 -2.93 -23.62
C ASP A 248 11.64 -2.87 -22.77
N PRO A 249 12.23 -4.02 -22.37
CA PRO A 249 13.45 -4.05 -21.57
C PRO A 249 14.64 -3.32 -22.22
N ASN A 250 14.68 -3.26 -23.55
CA ASN A 250 15.76 -2.57 -24.27
C ASN A 250 15.79 -1.06 -23.95
N LEU A 251 14.65 -0.43 -23.66
CA LEU A 251 14.60 0.97 -23.23
C LEU A 251 15.38 1.19 -21.93
N LEU A 252 15.26 0.26 -20.99
CA LEU A 252 16.00 0.32 -19.71
C LEU A 252 17.49 0.14 -19.95
N LEU A 253 17.89 -0.88 -20.71
CA LEU A 253 19.31 -1.14 -21.02
C LEU A 253 19.95 0.03 -21.78
N GLN A 254 19.27 0.60 -22.76
CA GLN A 254 19.74 1.80 -23.48
C GLN A 254 19.91 3.01 -22.55
N ALA A 255 19.07 3.15 -21.55
CA ALA A 255 19.19 4.17 -20.52
C ALA A 255 20.17 3.81 -19.39
N ASN A 256 20.96 2.72 -19.51
CA ASN A 256 21.87 2.23 -18.48
C ASN A 256 21.17 1.87 -17.15
N VAL A 257 19.92 1.39 -17.22
CA VAL A 257 19.15 0.88 -16.08
C VAL A 257 19.13 -0.64 -16.15
N GLN A 258 19.68 -1.28 -15.15
CA GLN A 258 19.63 -2.74 -15.00
C GLN A 258 18.27 -3.16 -14.41
N PHE A 259 17.93 -4.41 -14.56
CA PHE A 259 16.72 -4.98 -13.93
C PHE A 259 16.97 -6.42 -13.49
N ILE A 260 16.13 -6.92 -12.60
CA ILE A 260 16.25 -8.29 -12.09
C ILE A 260 15.97 -9.28 -13.23
N PRO A 261 16.88 -10.23 -13.53
CA PRO A 261 16.67 -11.22 -14.58
C PRO A 261 15.35 -11.99 -14.38
N GLY A 262 14.57 -12.11 -15.45
CA GLY A 262 13.25 -12.76 -15.44
C GLY A 262 12.07 -11.85 -15.11
N SER A 263 12.34 -10.64 -14.57
CA SER A 263 11.29 -9.67 -14.22
C SER A 263 10.55 -9.10 -15.43
N GLU A 264 11.12 -9.22 -16.62
CA GLU A 264 10.51 -8.86 -17.90
C GLU A 264 9.45 -9.89 -18.35
N LYS A 265 9.49 -11.11 -17.82
CA LYS A 265 8.53 -12.19 -18.14
C LYS A 265 7.42 -12.27 -17.12
N ASP A 266 7.78 -12.23 -15.83
CA ASP A 266 6.80 -12.37 -14.74
C ASP A 266 7.26 -11.62 -13.46
N TYR A 267 6.50 -11.73 -12.39
CA TYR A 267 6.91 -11.28 -11.07
C TYR A 267 8.03 -12.16 -10.52
N VAL A 268 9.09 -11.54 -10.02
CA VAL A 268 10.14 -12.25 -9.27
C VAL A 268 9.63 -12.62 -7.87
N SER A 269 10.20 -13.66 -7.29
CA SER A 269 9.88 -14.05 -5.91
C SER A 269 10.23 -12.93 -4.92
N LYS A 270 9.52 -12.89 -3.79
CA LYS A 270 9.76 -11.87 -2.74
C LYS A 270 11.20 -11.96 -2.21
N ASP A 271 11.75 -13.16 -2.07
CA ASP A 271 13.12 -13.37 -1.57
C ASP A 271 14.16 -12.76 -2.51
N ILE A 272 14.03 -13.01 -3.82
CA ILE A 272 14.93 -12.40 -4.82
C ILE A 272 14.77 -10.87 -4.81
N LEU A 273 13.53 -10.36 -4.80
CA LEU A 273 13.28 -8.92 -4.73
C LEU A 273 13.93 -8.31 -3.46
N ASN A 274 13.77 -8.97 -2.34
CA ASN A 274 14.33 -8.55 -1.06
C ASN A 274 15.85 -8.49 -1.10
N GLN A 275 16.53 -9.52 -1.62
CA GLN A 275 17.98 -9.54 -1.79
C GLN A 275 18.48 -8.35 -2.61
N TYR A 276 17.79 -8.03 -3.71
CA TYR A 276 18.13 -6.85 -4.51
C TYR A 276 17.89 -5.54 -3.75
N ILE A 277 16.76 -5.39 -3.05
CA ILE A 277 16.48 -4.18 -2.24
C ILE A 277 17.55 -4.03 -1.14
N ASP A 278 17.94 -5.13 -0.47
CA ASP A 278 18.99 -5.13 0.55
C ASP A 278 20.35 -4.74 0.00
N SER A 279 20.61 -4.98 -1.28
CA SER A 279 21.87 -4.59 -1.92
C SER A 279 21.89 -3.12 -2.36
N MET A 280 20.79 -2.38 -2.30
CA MET A 280 20.73 -0.96 -2.69
C MET A 280 21.22 -0.04 -1.58
N ASP A 281 21.90 1.04 -1.94
CA ASP A 281 22.26 2.13 -1.05
C ASP A 281 21.13 3.15 -0.93
N CYS A 282 20.35 3.30 -2.00
CA CYS A 282 19.32 4.30 -2.12
C CYS A 282 18.16 3.79 -2.98
N LEU A 283 16.94 4.16 -2.63
CA LEU A 283 15.77 3.93 -3.48
C LEU A 283 15.18 5.26 -3.95
N ILE A 284 14.83 5.31 -5.24
CA ILE A 284 14.25 6.49 -5.88
C ILE A 284 12.78 6.28 -6.16
N PHE A 285 11.97 7.29 -5.82
CA PHE A 285 10.54 7.36 -6.11
C PHE A 285 10.23 8.60 -6.94
N THR A 286 9.91 8.39 -8.21
CA THR A 286 9.68 9.46 -9.20
C THR A 286 8.21 9.53 -9.62
N TYR A 287 7.29 9.26 -8.69
CA TYR A 287 5.86 9.32 -9.00
C TYR A 287 5.47 10.74 -9.42
N PRO A 288 4.68 10.88 -10.51
CA PRO A 288 4.20 12.19 -10.93
C PRO A 288 3.39 12.90 -9.84
N VAL A 289 3.52 14.22 -9.73
CA VAL A 289 2.87 15.05 -8.69
C VAL A 289 1.33 14.93 -8.70
N ASP A 290 0.74 14.67 -9.86
CA ASP A 290 -0.70 14.50 -10.04
C ASP A 290 -1.21 13.09 -9.75
N LYS A 291 -0.31 12.14 -9.48
CA LYS A 291 -0.62 10.73 -9.16
C LYS A 291 -0.39 10.45 -7.67
N TYR A 292 -0.84 9.30 -7.21
CA TYR A 292 -0.67 8.86 -5.82
C TYR A 292 -1.24 9.84 -4.77
N LYS A 293 -2.32 10.58 -5.12
CA LYS A 293 -3.00 11.47 -4.17
C LYS A 293 -3.91 10.72 -3.20
N PHE A 294 -4.37 9.54 -3.61
CA PHE A 294 -5.29 8.68 -2.85
C PHE A 294 -4.76 7.26 -2.66
N THR A 295 -3.48 7.03 -2.96
CA THR A 295 -2.85 5.70 -2.90
C THR A 295 -1.59 5.75 -2.04
N ALA A 296 -1.48 4.83 -1.08
CA ALA A 296 -0.25 4.64 -0.33
C ALA A 296 0.77 3.80 -1.11
N SER A 297 2.06 4.02 -0.85
CA SER A 297 3.14 3.25 -1.47
C SER A 297 3.68 2.21 -0.48
N GLY A 298 3.33 0.94 -0.67
CA GLY A 298 3.92 -0.16 0.12
C GLY A 298 5.43 -0.26 -0.03
N ALA A 299 5.95 -0.02 -1.24
CA ALA A 299 7.39 -0.04 -1.51
C ALA A 299 8.18 1.00 -0.70
N LEU A 300 7.56 2.11 -0.30
CA LEU A 300 8.20 3.08 0.59
C LEU A 300 8.47 2.48 1.98
N PHE A 301 7.53 1.71 2.50
CA PHE A 301 7.69 1.07 3.82
C PHE A 301 8.66 -0.10 3.78
N ASP A 302 8.71 -0.85 2.68
CA ASP A 302 9.76 -1.85 2.46
C ASP A 302 11.16 -1.18 2.46
N ALA A 303 11.28 0.02 1.87
CA ALA A 303 12.52 0.79 1.85
C ALA A 303 12.94 1.29 3.24
N ILE A 304 12.00 1.82 4.02
CA ILE A 304 12.25 2.32 5.39
C ILE A 304 12.65 1.17 6.32
N ASP A 305 11.96 0.04 6.22
CA ASP A 305 12.27 -1.14 7.01
C ASP A 305 13.69 -1.63 6.78
N ARG A 306 14.15 -1.55 5.53
CA ARG A 306 15.50 -1.98 5.11
C ARG A 306 16.56 -0.87 5.19
N GLU A 307 16.23 0.28 5.79
CA GLU A 307 17.15 1.40 5.98
C GLU A 307 17.79 1.90 4.68
N ASN A 308 17.07 1.79 3.56
CA ASN A 308 17.51 2.41 2.33
C ASN A 308 17.27 3.93 2.38
N VAL A 309 18.25 4.71 2.00
CA VAL A 309 18.07 6.15 1.77
C VAL A 309 17.02 6.36 0.70
N ILE A 310 16.06 7.25 0.93
CA ILE A 310 14.97 7.49 0.01
C ILE A 310 15.15 8.85 -0.66
N LEU A 311 15.17 8.84 -1.99
CA LEU A 311 15.12 10.06 -2.79
C LEU A 311 13.79 10.10 -3.53
N SER A 312 13.03 11.18 -3.37
CA SER A 312 11.73 11.30 -4.05
C SER A 312 11.53 12.68 -4.68
N LEU A 313 10.69 12.73 -5.70
CA LEU A 313 10.07 13.98 -6.11
C LEU A 313 8.97 14.35 -5.11
N HIS A 314 8.66 15.63 -4.99
CA HIS A 314 7.53 16.10 -4.21
C HIS A 314 6.23 15.45 -4.70
N ASN A 315 5.47 14.94 -3.78
CA ASN A 315 4.16 14.32 -3.99
C ASN A 315 3.40 14.34 -2.66
N ASP A 316 2.11 14.64 -2.67
CA ASP A 316 1.29 14.81 -1.45
C ASP A 316 1.48 13.65 -0.44
N TYR A 317 1.63 12.41 -0.94
CA TYR A 317 1.83 11.25 -0.07
C TYR A 317 3.21 11.23 0.58
N PHE A 318 4.27 11.43 -0.21
CA PHE A 318 5.65 11.46 0.31
C PHE A 318 5.87 12.65 1.22
N ASP A 319 5.34 13.82 0.85
CA ASP A 319 5.47 15.04 1.66
C ASP A 319 4.95 14.80 3.08
N GLY A 320 3.78 14.16 3.22
CA GLY A 320 3.22 13.80 4.52
C GLY A 320 4.06 12.80 5.33
N ILE A 321 4.89 11.97 4.70
CA ILE A 321 5.83 11.10 5.40
C ILE A 321 7.08 11.88 5.82
N TYR A 322 7.67 12.68 4.91
CA TYR A 322 8.86 13.48 5.22
C TYR A 322 8.62 14.57 6.28
N GLU A 323 7.38 15.09 6.42
CA GLU A 323 7.00 15.96 7.53
C GLU A 323 7.16 15.30 8.91
N ARG A 324 7.16 13.97 8.98
CA ARG A 324 7.16 13.20 10.22
C ARG A 324 8.50 12.53 10.52
N VAL A 325 9.24 12.14 9.49
CA VAL A 325 10.46 11.33 9.63
C VAL A 325 11.52 11.77 8.62
N ASN A 326 12.78 11.67 9.03
CA ASN A 326 13.91 11.85 8.13
C ASN A 326 14.34 10.51 7.55
N ILE A 327 14.07 10.30 6.26
CA ILE A 327 14.37 9.06 5.54
C ILE A 327 15.21 9.29 4.27
N GLY A 328 15.64 10.54 4.02
CA GLY A 328 16.39 10.90 2.84
C GLY A 328 16.13 12.31 2.36
N LYS A 329 15.93 12.50 1.06
CA LYS A 329 15.77 13.85 0.47
C LYS A 329 14.67 13.90 -0.57
N GLN A 330 13.90 14.99 -0.55
CA GLN A 330 12.93 15.33 -1.59
C GLN A 330 13.47 16.41 -2.51
N PHE A 331 12.98 16.40 -3.75
CA PHE A 331 13.40 17.32 -4.81
C PHE A 331 12.20 17.96 -5.47
N SER A 332 12.31 19.25 -5.78
CA SER A 332 11.28 20.02 -6.46
C SER A 332 11.16 19.64 -7.96
N SER A 333 12.21 19.07 -8.52
CA SER A 333 12.24 18.68 -9.92
C SER A 333 13.17 17.49 -10.19
N LEU A 334 12.92 16.83 -11.33
CA LEU A 334 13.79 15.75 -11.80
C LEU A 334 15.22 16.26 -12.09
N VAL A 335 15.36 17.50 -12.57
CA VAL A 335 16.67 18.12 -12.85
C VAL A 335 17.48 18.26 -11.58
N GLU A 336 16.87 18.77 -10.51
CA GLU A 336 17.51 18.91 -9.20
C GLU A 336 17.98 17.55 -8.65
N MET A 337 17.15 16.51 -8.78
CA MET A 337 17.52 15.15 -8.37
C MET A 337 18.68 14.60 -9.18
N ILE A 338 18.68 14.80 -10.50
CA ILE A 338 19.77 14.37 -11.39
C ILE A 338 21.09 15.08 -11.03
N ASP A 339 21.04 16.38 -10.82
CA ASP A 339 22.24 17.16 -10.46
C ASP A 339 22.79 16.76 -9.08
N PHE A 340 21.90 16.47 -8.12
CA PHE A 340 22.28 15.90 -6.83
C PHE A 340 23.01 14.57 -6.99
N LEU A 341 22.49 13.68 -7.82
CA LEU A 341 23.13 12.37 -8.08
C LEU A 341 24.46 12.52 -8.81
N ARG A 342 24.58 13.40 -9.81
CA ARG A 342 25.82 13.63 -10.58
C ARG A 342 26.97 14.14 -9.71
N ARG A 343 26.68 15.01 -8.73
CA ARG A 343 27.70 15.53 -7.80
C ARG A 343 27.99 14.64 -6.60
N ASN A 344 27.48 13.40 -6.61
CA ASN A 344 27.58 12.44 -5.51
C ASN A 344 26.96 12.94 -4.18
N GLY A 345 25.88 13.71 -4.28
CA GLY A 345 25.21 14.34 -3.14
C GLY A 345 24.69 13.37 -2.08
N TRP A 346 24.53 12.08 -2.39
CA TRP A 346 24.13 11.03 -1.41
C TRP A 346 25.13 10.91 -0.25
N LYS A 347 26.38 11.32 -0.40
CA LYS A 347 27.37 11.34 0.69
C LYS A 347 26.96 12.29 1.82
N GLU A 348 26.10 13.27 1.53
CA GLU A 348 25.54 14.22 2.50
C GLU A 348 24.47 13.54 3.38
N LEU A 349 23.97 12.35 2.99
CA LEU A 349 22.84 11.65 3.63
C LEU A 349 23.29 10.48 4.54
N ALA A 350 24.57 10.45 4.94
CA ALA A 350 25.15 9.32 5.69
C ALA A 350 24.59 9.15 7.13
N ASN A 351 23.91 10.15 7.68
CA ASN A 351 23.51 10.18 9.10
C ASN A 351 21.96 10.21 9.27
N ILE A 352 21.25 9.33 8.56
CA ILE A 352 19.80 9.21 8.72
C ILE A 352 19.50 8.25 9.89
N ASP A 353 18.71 8.72 10.87
CA ASP A 353 18.22 7.88 11.97
C ASP A 353 16.97 7.08 11.53
N PHE A 354 17.23 5.92 10.92
CA PHE A 354 16.17 5.01 10.53
C PHE A 354 15.46 4.38 11.72
N GLN A 355 16.12 4.18 12.87
CA GLN A 355 15.50 3.57 14.04
C GLN A 355 14.37 4.43 14.58
N HIS A 356 14.57 5.75 14.67
CA HIS A 356 13.53 6.69 15.02
C HIS A 356 12.37 6.67 14.02
N SER A 357 12.68 6.68 12.72
CA SER A 357 11.69 6.62 11.65
C SER A 357 10.85 5.34 11.69
N LYS A 358 11.50 4.18 11.91
CA LYS A 358 10.85 2.88 12.08
C LYS A 358 9.90 2.87 13.29
N GLN A 359 10.30 3.47 14.40
CA GLN A 359 9.46 3.55 15.60
C GLN A 359 8.18 4.36 15.34
N ILE A 360 8.30 5.54 14.70
CA ILE A 360 7.16 6.41 14.36
C ILE A 360 6.19 5.74 13.40
N LEU A 361 6.70 5.05 12.38
CA LEU A 361 5.90 4.43 11.32
C LEU A 361 5.55 2.96 11.58
N SER A 362 5.83 2.44 12.78
CA SER A 362 5.53 1.06 13.15
C SER A 362 4.03 0.79 13.26
N TYR A 363 3.63 -0.49 13.12
CA TYR A 363 2.26 -0.92 13.35
C TYR A 363 1.75 -0.60 14.77
N LYS A 364 2.65 -0.59 15.77
CA LYS A 364 2.30 -0.21 17.17
C LYS A 364 1.96 1.26 17.30
N SER A 365 2.69 2.15 16.62
CA SER A 365 2.38 3.58 16.57
C SER A 365 1.09 3.84 15.81
N ALA A 366 0.86 3.16 14.69
CA ALA A 366 -0.39 3.21 13.94
C ALA A 366 -1.59 2.76 14.81
N ALA A 367 -1.43 1.68 15.59
CA ALA A 367 -2.46 1.20 16.53
C ALA A 367 -2.84 2.26 17.57
N LYS A 368 -1.85 2.89 18.22
CA LYS A 368 -2.08 3.95 19.21
C LYS A 368 -2.86 5.13 18.62
N ALA A 369 -2.50 5.57 17.43
CA ALA A 369 -3.19 6.66 16.72
C ALA A 369 -4.63 6.28 16.33
N LEU A 370 -4.85 5.04 15.89
CA LEU A 370 -6.16 4.56 15.44
C LEU A 370 -7.15 4.36 16.59
N VAL A 371 -6.71 3.94 17.78
CA VAL A 371 -7.56 3.73 18.97
C VAL A 371 -8.46 4.91 19.27
N MET A 372 -7.91 6.13 19.26
CA MET A 372 -8.70 7.34 19.56
C MET A 372 -9.81 7.57 18.53
N LYS A 373 -9.50 7.37 17.24
CA LYS A 373 -10.46 7.51 16.14
C LYS A 373 -11.59 6.47 16.25
N LEU A 374 -11.24 5.21 16.54
CA LEU A 374 -12.22 4.13 16.69
C LEU A 374 -13.13 4.33 17.91
N ARG A 375 -12.62 4.82 19.04
CA ARG A 375 -13.43 5.19 20.21
C ARG A 375 -14.42 6.30 19.90
N HIS A 376 -13.98 7.35 19.22
CA HIS A 376 -14.86 8.45 18.80
C HIS A 376 -16.02 7.94 17.93
N LEU A 377 -15.76 6.95 17.08
CA LEU A 377 -16.77 6.32 16.22
C LEU A 377 -17.57 5.20 16.90
N LYS A 378 -17.34 4.93 18.20
CA LYS A 378 -17.94 3.84 18.96
C LYS A 378 -17.73 2.45 18.31
N LEU A 379 -16.53 2.23 17.79
CA LEU A 379 -16.09 0.98 17.16
C LEU A 379 -15.22 0.11 18.09
N LEU A 380 -14.98 0.58 19.30
CA LEU A 380 -14.29 -0.15 20.38
C LEU A 380 -15.22 -0.34 21.57
#